data_1863359bf44eb96fff2b171c8abaf173
#
_entry.id   1863359bf44eb96fff2b171c8abaf173
#
_cell.length_a   1.000
_cell.length_b   1.000
_cell.length_c   1.000
_cell.angle_alpha   90.00
_cell.angle_beta   90.00
_cell.angle_gamma   90.00
#
_symmetry.space_group_name_H-M   'P 1'
#
loop_
_entity.id
_entity.type
_entity.pdbx_description
1 polymer ?
#
loop_
_entity_poly.entity_id
_entity_poly.type
_entity_poly.pdbx_seq_one_letter_code
_entity_poly.pdbx_strand_id
1 'polypeptide(L)'
;MTEILIDKQLIHLRNARVSYAMHLLPGGFPMHLYFGARLEEVSPLPALRRCGLPTDGTFSVHACALDHTPQEYPAFGFSDMREGAFTVRAASGSRTSDLRFVSATAQEGKPALGGLPATFASDAKTLRLVLRDVVSGLRVTLCYTIFEDVDAIARSVLFENEGASDLHIERAMSLCLDLTDADYELITLSGAWSREREVIRRPLAPGETSVSSVRGASSLQASPFVALARPDATECAGEVIGAALVYS
;
A
#
# COMPACT_ATOMS: atom_id res chain seq x y z
N MET A 1 -7.88 15.55 15.84
CA MET A 1 -6.62 16.15 15.38
C MET A 1 -5.80 15.08 14.67
N THR A 2 -5.36 15.38 13.47
CA THR A 2 -4.56 14.49 12.63
C THR A 2 -3.08 14.65 12.96
N GLU A 3 -2.36 13.57 13.14
CA GLU A 3 -0.94 13.56 13.48
C GLU A 3 -0.16 12.60 12.58
N ILE A 4 1.07 12.95 12.25
CA ILE A 4 2.06 12.09 11.63
C ILE A 4 3.31 12.14 12.51
N LEU A 5 3.57 11.05 13.21
CA LEU A 5 4.71 10.91 14.10
C LEU A 5 5.80 10.10 13.36
N ILE A 6 6.99 10.67 13.27
CA ILE A 6 8.14 10.04 12.62
C ILE A 6 9.23 9.94 13.68
N ASP A 7 9.50 8.73 14.14
CA ASP A 7 10.56 8.46 15.12
C ASP A 7 11.46 7.34 14.63
N LYS A 8 12.73 7.68 14.36
CA LYS A 8 13.82 6.77 13.92
C LYS A 8 13.37 5.69 12.93
N GLN A 9 12.73 4.63 13.42
CA GLN A 9 12.31 3.48 12.64
C GLN A 9 10.79 3.31 12.59
N LEU A 10 10.04 4.11 13.32
CA LEU A 10 8.58 4.03 13.38
C LEU A 10 7.94 5.27 12.75
N ILE A 11 6.95 5.03 11.93
CA ILE A 11 6.12 6.08 11.34
C ILE A 11 4.67 5.75 11.69
N HIS A 12 3.98 6.69 12.31
CA HIS A 12 2.60 6.52 12.75
C HIS A 12 1.74 7.70 12.29
N LEU A 13 0.80 7.41 11.41
CA LEU A 13 -0.24 8.34 11.00
C LEU A 13 -1.49 8.02 11.81
N ARG A 14 -2.12 9.02 12.42
CA ARG A 14 -3.36 8.81 13.16
C ARG A 14 -4.28 10.02 13.11
N ASN A 15 -5.57 9.77 13.20
CA ASN A 15 -6.59 10.78 13.47
C ASN A 15 -7.38 10.39 14.74
N ALA A 16 -8.60 10.88 14.90
CA ALA A 16 -9.43 10.57 16.07
C ALA A 16 -9.87 9.09 16.12
N ARG A 17 -9.87 8.37 15.00
CA ARG A 17 -10.53 7.07 14.85
C ARG A 17 -9.62 5.97 14.27
N VAL A 18 -8.69 6.31 13.39
CA VAL A 18 -7.84 5.33 12.71
C VAL A 18 -6.36 5.58 12.93
N SER A 19 -5.59 4.52 12.82
CA SER A 19 -4.14 4.51 12.80
C SER A 19 -3.60 3.73 11.62
N TYR A 20 -2.49 4.23 11.05
CA TYR A 20 -1.68 3.52 10.08
C TYR A 20 -0.22 3.59 10.53
N ALA A 21 0.43 2.44 10.66
CA ALA A 21 1.79 2.38 11.19
C ALA A 21 2.72 1.58 10.29
N MET A 22 3.97 2.02 10.21
CA MET A 22 5.06 1.41 9.47
C MET A 22 6.31 1.29 10.33
N HIS A 23 7.14 0.31 10.01
CA HIS A 23 8.47 0.14 10.58
C HIS A 23 9.53 0.14 9.48
N LEU A 24 10.55 0.95 9.66
CA LEU A 24 11.74 0.93 8.79
C LEU A 24 12.68 -0.14 9.28
N LEU A 25 12.74 -1.24 8.54
CA LEU A 25 13.61 -2.37 8.84
C LEU A 25 15.09 -2.03 8.65
N PRO A 26 16.01 -2.74 9.31
CA PRO A 26 17.41 -2.71 8.95
C PRO A 26 17.61 -2.93 7.44
N GLY A 27 18.46 -2.12 6.81
CA GLY A 27 18.62 -2.13 5.37
C GLY A 27 17.67 -1.18 4.61
N GLY A 28 16.76 -0.49 5.30
CA GLY A 28 15.95 0.58 4.71
C GLY A 28 14.70 0.10 3.99
N PHE A 29 14.13 -1.04 4.36
CA PHE A 29 12.85 -1.51 3.82
C PHE A 29 11.70 -1.06 4.71
N PRO A 30 10.69 -0.35 4.17
CA PRO A 30 9.49 -0.02 4.93
C PRO A 30 8.56 -1.25 5.02
N MET A 31 8.24 -1.62 6.25
CA MET A 31 7.34 -2.72 6.59
C MET A 31 6.00 -2.17 7.08
N HIS A 32 4.90 -2.74 6.58
CA HIS A 32 3.57 -2.47 7.11
C HIS A 32 3.42 -3.08 8.51
N LEU A 33 2.95 -2.30 9.47
CA LEU A 33 2.68 -2.78 10.83
C LEU A 33 1.19 -2.91 11.12
N TYR A 34 0.43 -1.88 10.78
CA TYR A 34 -0.95 -1.79 11.22
C TYR A 34 -1.77 -0.82 10.37
N PHE A 35 -2.98 -1.19 10.09
CA PHE A 35 -4.06 -0.30 9.65
C PHE A 35 -5.36 -0.72 10.33
N GLY A 36 -6.04 0.20 11.00
CA GLY A 36 -7.28 -0.10 11.71
C GLY A 36 -7.66 0.99 12.70
N ALA A 37 -8.40 0.61 13.75
CA ALA A 37 -8.81 1.51 14.81
C ALA A 37 -7.63 2.25 15.45
N ARG A 38 -7.88 3.45 15.95
CA ARG A 38 -6.85 4.30 16.55
C ARG A 38 -6.07 3.59 17.65
N LEU A 39 -4.76 3.66 17.55
CA LEU A 39 -3.79 3.28 18.58
C LEU A 39 -3.14 4.54 19.15
N GLU A 40 -2.95 4.58 20.45
CA GLU A 40 -2.19 5.66 21.08
C GLU A 40 -0.69 5.45 20.94
N GLU A 41 -0.25 4.20 20.97
CA GLU A 41 1.15 3.83 20.88
C GLU A 41 1.35 2.64 19.94
N VAL A 42 2.36 2.71 19.09
CA VAL A 42 2.71 1.67 18.12
C VAL A 42 4.10 1.05 18.37
N SER A 43 4.85 1.55 19.35
CA SER A 43 6.21 1.06 19.66
C SER A 43 6.28 -0.44 20.02
N PRO A 44 5.25 -1.09 20.58
CA PRO A 44 5.27 -2.52 20.81
C PRO A 44 5.05 -3.38 19.55
N LEU A 45 4.45 -2.83 18.49
CA LEU A 45 4.03 -3.59 17.30
C LEU A 45 5.16 -4.34 16.60
N PRO A 46 6.39 -3.79 16.42
CA PRO A 46 7.48 -4.52 15.79
C PRO A 46 7.83 -5.83 16.51
N ALA A 47 7.70 -5.87 17.82
CA ALA A 47 7.95 -7.10 18.60
C ALA A 47 6.87 -8.16 18.41
N LEU A 48 5.65 -7.76 18.06
CA LEU A 48 4.51 -8.65 17.79
C LEU A 48 4.55 -9.18 16.35
N ARG A 49 5.07 -8.39 15.42
CA ARG A 49 5.28 -8.79 14.03
C ARG A 49 6.69 -9.37 13.86
N ARG A 50 6.82 -10.66 14.06
CA ARG A 50 8.09 -11.34 13.78
C ARG A 50 8.30 -11.37 12.27
N CYS A 51 9.44 -10.86 11.81
CA CYS A 51 9.97 -11.26 10.50
C CYS A 51 10.13 -12.79 10.55
N GLY A 52 9.55 -13.50 9.59
CA GLY A 52 9.69 -14.96 9.51
C GLY A 52 11.18 -15.37 9.54
N LEU A 53 11.46 -16.55 10.07
CA LEU A 53 12.79 -17.13 9.93
C LEU A 53 13.04 -17.40 8.45
N PRO A 54 14.24 -17.12 7.90
CA PRO A 54 14.57 -17.51 6.55
C PRO A 54 14.43 -19.03 6.42
N THR A 55 13.59 -19.47 5.49
CA THR A 55 13.36 -20.90 5.25
C THR A 55 14.46 -21.55 4.42
N ASP A 56 15.33 -20.73 3.82
CA ASP A 56 16.40 -21.17 2.91
C ASP A 56 17.79 -21.32 3.56
N GLY A 57 17.87 -21.15 4.89
CA GLY A 57 19.14 -21.27 5.62
C GLY A 57 20.11 -20.11 5.38
N THR A 58 19.77 -19.10 4.61
CA THR A 58 20.59 -17.89 4.43
C THR A 58 20.41 -16.95 5.61
N PHE A 59 21.11 -17.23 6.69
CA PHE A 59 21.20 -16.34 7.84
C PHE A 59 22.11 -15.15 7.54
N SER A 60 21.54 -14.02 7.20
CA SER A 60 22.18 -12.74 7.50
C SER A 60 21.57 -12.17 8.77
N VAL A 61 22.36 -11.94 9.78
CA VAL A 61 21.96 -11.35 11.08
C VAL A 61 21.31 -9.94 10.90
N HIS A 62 21.37 -9.39 9.70
CA HIS A 62 20.83 -8.10 9.31
C HIS A 62 19.77 -8.15 8.20
N ALA A 63 19.44 -9.32 7.69
CA ALA A 63 18.46 -9.46 6.63
C ALA A 63 17.11 -9.96 7.17
N CYS A 64 16.10 -9.14 7.09
CA CYS A 64 14.73 -9.61 7.16
C CYS A 64 14.45 -10.44 5.90
N ALA A 65 13.82 -11.59 6.06
CA ALA A 65 13.30 -12.36 4.94
C ALA A 65 12.14 -11.56 4.32
N LEU A 66 12.37 -10.89 3.20
CA LEU A 66 11.39 -10.00 2.57
C LEU A 66 10.19 -10.76 2.02
N ASP A 67 10.36 -12.04 1.70
CA ASP A 67 9.30 -12.96 1.26
C ASP A 67 8.21 -13.20 2.32
N HIS A 68 8.53 -13.04 3.61
CA HIS A 68 7.60 -13.18 4.74
C HIS A 68 7.28 -11.86 5.43
N THR A 69 7.89 -10.77 4.98
CA THR A 69 7.70 -9.45 5.59
C THR A 69 6.57 -8.70 4.90
N PRO A 70 5.58 -8.15 5.62
CA PRO A 70 4.57 -7.28 5.04
C PRO A 70 5.22 -5.99 4.56
N GLN A 71 5.56 -5.90 3.29
CA GLN A 71 6.22 -4.74 2.72
C GLN A 71 5.21 -3.65 2.34
N GLU A 72 5.56 -2.39 2.55
CA GLU A 72 4.75 -1.24 2.12
C GLU A 72 4.69 -1.08 0.60
N TYR A 73 5.79 -1.43 -0.08
CA TYR A 73 5.88 -1.29 -1.54
C TYR A 73 6.90 -2.29 -2.11
N PRO A 74 6.52 -3.58 -2.21
CA PRO A 74 7.44 -4.63 -2.64
C PRO A 74 7.90 -4.44 -4.08
N ALA A 75 9.21 -4.58 -4.30
CA ALA A 75 9.83 -4.56 -5.61
C ALA A 75 9.97 -5.98 -6.18
N PHE A 76 10.05 -6.11 -7.49
CA PHE A 76 10.42 -7.36 -8.15
C PHE A 76 11.90 -7.67 -7.94
N GLY A 77 12.24 -8.92 -7.63
CA GLY A 77 13.62 -9.42 -7.66
C GLY A 77 14.24 -9.77 -6.30
N PHE A 78 13.47 -9.73 -5.21
CA PHE A 78 13.95 -10.07 -3.86
C PHE A 78 13.44 -11.42 -3.32
N SER A 79 13.26 -12.41 -4.19
CA SER A 79 12.75 -13.75 -3.83
C SER A 79 11.33 -13.73 -3.22
N ASP A 80 10.65 -12.60 -3.30
CA ASP A 80 9.27 -12.48 -2.86
C ASP A 80 8.36 -13.20 -3.86
N MET A 81 7.52 -14.09 -3.34
CA MET A 81 6.55 -14.86 -4.14
C MET A 81 5.29 -14.06 -4.48
N ARG A 82 5.14 -12.86 -3.91
CA ARG A 82 4.01 -11.96 -4.15
C ARG A 82 4.20 -11.19 -5.44
N GLU A 83 3.10 -10.72 -5.99
CA GLU A 83 3.13 -9.70 -7.04
C GLU A 83 3.77 -8.41 -6.51
N GLY A 84 4.79 -7.91 -7.21
CA GLY A 84 5.40 -6.64 -6.88
C GLY A 84 4.42 -5.48 -7.06
N ALA A 85 4.50 -4.47 -6.19
CA ALA A 85 3.70 -3.27 -6.31
C ALA A 85 4.06 -2.43 -7.55
N PHE A 86 5.24 -2.65 -8.11
CA PHE A 86 5.67 -2.03 -9.35
C PHE A 86 6.66 -2.92 -10.10
N THR A 87 6.77 -2.67 -11.40
CA THR A 87 7.81 -3.25 -12.26
C THR A 87 8.36 -2.16 -13.16
N VAL A 88 9.66 -1.92 -13.06
CA VAL A 88 10.40 -0.98 -13.90
C VAL A 88 11.49 -1.74 -14.63
N ARG A 89 11.53 -1.62 -15.95
CA ARG A 89 12.55 -2.23 -16.79
C ARG A 89 13.63 -1.21 -17.14
N ALA A 90 14.84 -1.48 -16.73
CA ALA A 90 16.02 -0.68 -17.09
C ALA A 90 16.42 -0.89 -18.56
N ALA A 91 17.25 0.00 -19.10
CA ALA A 91 17.80 -0.10 -20.46
C ALA A 91 18.57 -1.40 -20.72
N SER A 92 19.15 -2.01 -19.68
CA SER A 92 19.80 -3.33 -19.71
C SER A 92 18.84 -4.51 -19.88
N GLY A 93 17.52 -4.27 -19.77
CA GLY A 93 16.49 -5.31 -19.71
C GLY A 93 16.20 -5.84 -18.31
N SER A 94 16.98 -5.48 -17.29
CA SER A 94 16.73 -5.88 -15.90
C SER A 94 15.43 -5.27 -15.39
N ARG A 95 14.67 -6.06 -14.63
CA ARG A 95 13.45 -5.64 -13.90
C ARG A 95 13.65 -5.60 -12.40
N THR A 96 14.81 -6.03 -11.91
CA THR A 96 15.13 -6.01 -10.50
C THR A 96 15.34 -4.57 -10.02
N SER A 97 14.70 -4.19 -8.93
CA SER A 97 14.84 -2.89 -8.31
C SER A 97 15.11 -3.03 -6.81
N ASP A 98 16.12 -2.34 -6.31
CA ASP A 98 16.49 -2.32 -4.89
C ASP A 98 16.15 -0.97 -4.25
N LEU A 99 14.86 -0.78 -3.96
CA LEU A 99 14.38 0.45 -3.31
C LEU A 99 14.72 0.47 -1.82
N ARG A 100 15.47 1.49 -1.41
CA ARG A 100 15.86 1.73 -0.02
C ARG A 100 15.33 3.07 0.47
N PHE A 101 14.97 3.12 1.75
CA PHE A 101 14.52 4.33 2.41
C PHE A 101 15.58 5.43 2.35
N VAL A 102 15.14 6.64 2.01
CA VAL A 102 15.95 7.86 1.98
C VAL A 102 15.48 8.84 3.04
N SER A 103 14.19 9.16 3.05
CA SER A 103 13.64 10.14 3.98
C SER A 103 12.13 9.98 4.15
N ALA A 104 11.63 10.47 5.27
CA ALA A 104 10.21 10.63 5.55
C ALA A 104 9.94 12.05 6.01
N THR A 105 8.94 12.71 5.45
CA THR A 105 8.53 14.06 5.82
C THR A 105 7.02 14.17 5.90
N ALA A 106 6.54 14.97 6.85
CA ALA A 106 5.12 15.29 7.00
C ALA A 106 4.86 16.71 6.49
N GLN A 107 3.73 16.90 5.81
CA GLN A 107 3.27 18.21 5.36
C GLN A 107 1.79 18.39 5.66
N GLU A 108 1.36 19.64 5.84
CA GLU A 108 -0.05 19.99 5.99
C GLU A 108 -0.79 19.85 4.65
N GLY A 109 -2.05 19.45 4.73
CA GLY A 109 -2.94 19.30 3.61
C GLY A 109 -2.63 18.09 2.72
N LYS A 110 -3.41 17.96 1.65
CA LYS A 110 -3.23 16.97 0.61
C LYS A 110 -2.72 17.63 -0.68
N PRO A 111 -1.52 17.30 -1.17
CA PRO A 111 -1.02 17.87 -2.42
C PRO A 111 -1.89 17.46 -3.60
N ALA A 112 -2.08 18.38 -4.53
CA ALA A 112 -2.76 18.10 -5.79
C ALA A 112 -1.90 17.15 -6.66
N LEU A 113 -2.57 16.29 -7.41
CA LEU A 113 -1.94 15.47 -8.45
C LEU A 113 -2.11 16.17 -9.79
N GLY A 114 -1.02 16.49 -10.45
CA GLY A 114 -1.06 17.18 -11.73
C GLY A 114 -1.72 16.32 -12.82
N GLY A 115 -2.83 16.82 -13.40
CA GLY A 115 -3.49 16.19 -14.54
C GLY A 115 -4.29 14.91 -14.23
N LEU A 116 -4.42 14.52 -13.00
CA LEU A 116 -5.18 13.33 -12.59
C LEU A 116 -6.31 13.69 -11.62
N PRO A 117 -7.45 13.01 -11.69
CA PRO A 117 -8.48 13.07 -10.67
C PRO A 117 -7.86 12.68 -9.32
N ALA A 118 -8.22 13.41 -8.27
CA ALA A 118 -7.71 13.17 -6.93
C ALA A 118 -8.74 13.56 -5.88
N THR A 119 -8.69 12.91 -4.72
CA THR A 119 -9.37 13.43 -3.53
C THR A 119 -8.67 14.70 -3.07
N PHE A 120 -9.39 15.58 -2.40
CA PHE A 120 -8.85 16.83 -1.84
C PHE A 120 -9.39 17.06 -0.43
N ALA A 121 -8.60 17.69 0.40
CA ALA A 121 -8.99 18.19 1.71
C ALA A 121 -7.97 19.23 2.19
N SER A 122 -8.43 20.26 2.91
CA SER A 122 -7.60 21.18 3.68
C SER A 122 -7.18 20.54 5.01
N ASP A 123 -8.14 19.87 5.68
CA ASP A 123 -7.96 19.32 7.02
C ASP A 123 -7.41 17.88 6.94
N ALA A 124 -6.17 17.79 6.49
CA ALA A 124 -5.45 16.55 6.26
C ALA A 124 -3.96 16.77 6.46
N LYS A 125 -3.23 15.69 6.68
CA LYS A 125 -1.76 15.66 6.66
C LYS A 125 -1.26 14.59 5.72
N THR A 126 -0.17 14.87 5.03
CA THR A 126 0.44 13.93 4.08
C THR A 126 1.86 13.57 4.51
N LEU A 127 2.10 12.28 4.68
CA LEU A 127 3.43 11.70 4.74
C LEU A 127 3.98 11.54 3.32
N ARG A 128 5.20 11.96 3.10
CA ARG A 128 6.00 11.64 1.92
C ARG A 128 7.14 10.73 2.34
N LEU A 129 7.10 9.48 1.89
CA LEU A 129 8.14 8.47 2.14
C LEU A 129 8.94 8.28 0.84
N VAL A 130 10.20 8.68 0.86
CA VAL A 130 11.09 8.62 -0.30
C VAL A 130 11.93 7.38 -0.24
N LEU A 131 11.90 6.60 -1.32
CA LEU A 131 12.72 5.42 -1.55
C LEU A 131 13.57 5.65 -2.80
N ARG A 132 14.75 5.03 -2.87
CA ARG A 132 15.65 5.14 -4.01
C ARG A 132 16.34 3.82 -4.30
N ASP A 133 16.46 3.49 -5.57
CA ASP A 133 17.37 2.49 -6.10
C ASP A 133 18.63 3.19 -6.63
N VAL A 134 19.75 2.97 -5.96
CA VAL A 134 21.01 3.64 -6.31
C VAL A 134 21.63 3.08 -7.59
N VAL A 135 21.24 1.89 -8.01
CA VAL A 135 21.79 1.25 -9.22
C VAL A 135 21.13 1.79 -10.48
N SER A 136 19.80 1.83 -10.50
CA SER A 136 19.04 2.32 -11.66
C SER A 136 18.83 3.83 -11.64
N GLY A 137 18.98 4.49 -10.48
CA GLY A 137 18.60 5.89 -10.28
C GLY A 137 17.09 6.10 -10.15
N LEU A 138 16.32 5.04 -10.00
CA LEU A 138 14.89 5.14 -9.74
C LEU A 138 14.64 5.73 -8.36
N ARG A 139 13.85 6.79 -8.29
CA ARG A 139 13.30 7.34 -7.06
C ARG A 139 11.79 7.14 -7.03
N VAL A 140 11.29 6.65 -5.91
CA VAL A 140 9.85 6.45 -5.68
C VAL A 140 9.44 7.20 -4.43
N THR A 141 8.44 8.07 -4.57
CA THR A 141 7.85 8.77 -3.42
C THR A 141 6.46 8.20 -3.16
N LEU A 142 6.29 7.55 -2.01
CA LEU A 142 5.00 7.08 -1.54
C LEU A 142 4.33 8.20 -0.72
N CYS A 143 3.14 8.62 -1.14
CA CYS A 143 2.35 9.63 -0.44
C CYS A 143 1.19 8.97 0.29
N TYR A 144 1.05 9.27 1.58
CA TYR A 144 -0.04 8.79 2.45
C TYR A 144 -0.72 9.99 3.06
N THR A 145 -1.96 10.26 2.67
CA THR A 145 -2.73 11.36 3.24
C THR A 145 -3.77 10.81 4.20
N ILE A 146 -3.71 11.27 5.45
CA ILE A 146 -4.71 10.99 6.46
C ILE A 146 -5.57 12.23 6.68
N PHE A 147 -6.89 12.04 6.75
CA PHE A 147 -7.89 13.11 6.87
C PHE A 147 -8.35 13.24 8.33
N GLU A 148 -8.78 14.43 8.74
CA GLU A 148 -9.22 14.66 10.12
C GLU A 148 -10.54 13.92 10.43
N ASP A 149 -11.52 14.02 9.55
CA ASP A 149 -12.88 13.56 9.82
C ASP A 149 -13.30 12.30 9.06
N VAL A 150 -12.36 11.65 8.36
CA VAL A 150 -12.65 10.48 7.54
C VAL A 150 -11.73 9.31 7.91
N ASP A 151 -12.30 8.11 8.03
CA ASP A 151 -11.57 6.88 8.34
C ASP A 151 -10.93 6.29 7.08
N ALA A 152 -10.17 7.13 6.38
CA ALA A 152 -9.54 6.75 5.13
C ALA A 152 -8.11 7.30 5.03
N ILE A 153 -7.29 6.59 4.27
CA ILE A 153 -5.96 7.03 3.85
C ILE A 153 -5.92 7.07 2.33
N ALA A 154 -5.67 8.25 1.77
CA ALA A 154 -5.44 8.36 0.34
C ALA A 154 -3.97 8.04 0.03
N ARG A 155 -3.75 7.22 -0.99
CA ARG A 155 -2.43 6.78 -1.46
C ARG A 155 -2.17 7.29 -2.87
N SER A 156 -0.95 7.74 -3.10
CA SER A 156 -0.43 8.00 -4.44
C SER A 156 1.07 7.72 -4.49
N VAL A 157 1.58 7.45 -5.68
CA VAL A 157 2.98 7.13 -5.89
C VAL A 157 3.53 8.00 -7.02
N LEU A 158 4.72 8.55 -6.80
CA LEU A 158 5.46 9.31 -7.80
C LEU A 158 6.74 8.55 -8.15
N PHE A 159 6.97 8.33 -9.45
CA PHE A 159 8.18 7.75 -9.98
C PHE A 159 9.01 8.86 -10.65
N GLU A 160 10.29 8.93 -10.29
CA GLU A 160 11.25 9.89 -10.84
C GLU A 160 12.49 9.14 -11.30
N ASN A 161 12.97 9.45 -12.47
CA ASN A 161 14.24 8.91 -12.97
C ASN A 161 15.36 9.93 -12.71
N GLU A 162 16.19 9.65 -11.72
CA GLU A 162 17.40 10.44 -11.40
C GLU A 162 18.67 9.84 -12.04
N GLY A 163 18.53 8.74 -12.79
CA GLY A 163 19.62 8.09 -13.52
C GLY A 163 19.87 8.72 -14.89
N ALA A 164 20.91 8.23 -15.56
CA ALA A 164 21.31 8.70 -16.90
C ALA A 164 20.62 7.91 -18.03
N SER A 165 20.00 6.77 -17.74
CA SER A 165 19.40 5.88 -18.73
C SER A 165 17.89 5.87 -18.60
N ASP A 166 17.19 5.58 -19.67
CA ASP A 166 15.75 5.47 -19.68
C ASP A 166 15.27 4.31 -18.83
N LEU A 167 14.16 4.53 -18.12
CA LEU A 167 13.43 3.53 -17.34
C LEU A 167 12.02 3.40 -17.93
N HIS A 168 11.59 2.14 -18.13
CA HIS A 168 10.25 1.83 -18.62
C HIS A 168 9.40 1.30 -17.47
N ILE A 169 8.35 2.02 -17.10
CA ILE A 169 7.38 1.55 -16.09
C ILE A 169 6.44 0.57 -16.79
N GLU A 170 6.51 -0.71 -16.41
CA GLU A 170 5.64 -1.77 -16.93
C GLU A 170 4.41 -2.00 -16.01
N ARG A 171 4.55 -1.71 -14.72
CA ARG A 171 3.49 -1.78 -13.71
C ARG A 171 3.72 -0.71 -12.65
N ALA A 172 2.65 -0.09 -12.18
CA ALA A 172 2.67 0.83 -11.05
C ALA A 172 1.33 0.72 -10.30
N MET A 173 1.38 0.25 -9.07
CA MET A 173 0.24 0.22 -8.16
C MET A 173 0.36 1.38 -7.16
N SER A 174 -0.76 1.96 -6.76
CA SER A 174 -0.78 3.03 -5.76
C SER A 174 -0.89 2.51 -4.32
N LEU A 175 -1.30 1.26 -4.14
CA LEU A 175 -1.50 0.63 -2.84
C LEU A 175 -0.94 -0.79 -2.85
N CYS A 176 -0.23 -1.13 -1.78
CA CYS A 176 0.00 -2.49 -1.30
C CYS A 176 -0.39 -2.51 0.18
N LEU A 177 -1.12 -3.53 0.62
CA LEU A 177 -1.55 -3.69 2.00
C LEU A 177 -1.58 -5.17 2.34
N ASP A 178 -0.71 -5.59 3.24
CA ASP A 178 -0.69 -6.94 3.78
C ASP A 178 -1.48 -6.99 5.09
N LEU A 179 -2.45 -7.87 5.17
CA LEU A 179 -3.23 -8.10 6.38
C LEU A 179 -2.63 -9.23 7.22
N THR A 180 -3.02 -9.29 8.49
CA THR A 180 -2.46 -10.25 9.46
C THR A 180 -2.93 -11.68 9.24
N ASP A 181 -4.08 -11.86 8.60
CA ASP A 181 -4.72 -13.15 8.34
C ASP A 181 -5.58 -13.07 7.07
N ALA A 182 -6.12 -14.18 6.65
CA ALA A 182 -6.95 -14.32 5.46
C ALA A 182 -8.43 -14.62 5.77
N ASP A 183 -8.86 -14.46 7.03
CA ASP A 183 -10.25 -14.70 7.42
C ASP A 183 -11.14 -13.53 7.02
N TYR A 184 -11.28 -13.36 5.71
CA TYR A 184 -12.10 -12.33 5.09
C TYR A 184 -12.94 -12.89 3.95
N GLU A 185 -14.01 -12.20 3.66
CA GLU A 185 -14.77 -12.32 2.42
C GLU A 185 -14.51 -11.11 1.54
N LEU A 186 -14.32 -11.37 0.25
CA LEU A 186 -14.15 -10.32 -0.76
C LEU A 186 -15.52 -9.83 -1.22
N ILE A 187 -15.74 -8.53 -1.10
CA ILE A 187 -16.89 -7.84 -1.66
C ILE A 187 -16.45 -7.08 -2.92
N THR A 188 -17.15 -7.34 -4.01
CA THR A 188 -16.97 -6.64 -5.29
C THR A 188 -18.30 -6.12 -5.80
N LEU A 189 -18.25 -5.09 -6.63
CA LEU A 189 -19.41 -4.50 -7.27
C LEU A 189 -19.33 -4.78 -8.76
N SER A 190 -20.29 -5.56 -9.26
CA SER A 190 -20.38 -5.88 -10.69
C SER A 190 -21.78 -5.57 -11.21
N GLY A 191 -22.02 -5.79 -12.46
CA GLY A 191 -23.37 -5.58 -12.98
C GLY A 191 -23.44 -5.52 -14.50
N ALA A 192 -24.61 -5.07 -14.95
CA ALA A 192 -24.92 -4.83 -16.33
C ALA A 192 -25.99 -3.72 -16.41
N TRP A 193 -26.45 -3.41 -17.60
CA TRP A 193 -27.58 -2.51 -17.80
C TRP A 193 -28.81 -2.96 -16.98
N SER A 194 -29.41 -2.04 -16.25
CA SER A 194 -30.55 -2.23 -15.34
C SER A 194 -30.30 -3.16 -14.13
N ARG A 195 -29.05 -3.49 -13.86
CA ARG A 195 -28.61 -4.20 -12.65
C ARG A 195 -27.18 -3.82 -12.30
N GLU A 196 -26.98 -2.53 -12.11
CA GLU A 196 -25.68 -1.93 -11.85
C GLU A 196 -25.28 -2.13 -10.39
N ARG A 197 -23.96 -2.35 -10.17
CA ARG A 197 -23.34 -2.44 -8.84
C ARG A 197 -23.95 -3.51 -7.94
N GLU A 198 -24.29 -4.65 -8.51
CA GLU A 198 -24.69 -5.81 -7.74
C GLU A 198 -23.56 -6.20 -6.77
N VAL A 199 -23.90 -6.31 -5.49
CA VAL A 199 -22.95 -6.67 -4.44
C VAL A 199 -22.69 -8.17 -4.48
N ILE A 200 -21.47 -8.55 -4.79
CA ILE A 200 -21.02 -9.94 -4.74
C ILE A 200 -20.09 -10.10 -3.55
N ARG A 201 -20.45 -11.00 -2.65
CA ARG A 201 -19.67 -11.36 -1.46
C ARG A 201 -19.28 -12.83 -1.54
N ARG A 202 -17.99 -13.13 -1.38
CA ARG A 202 -17.46 -14.50 -1.48
C ARG A 202 -16.26 -14.68 -0.55
N PRO A 203 -16.07 -15.87 0.06
CA PRO A 203 -14.87 -16.18 0.83
C PRO A 203 -13.60 -15.99 -0.02
N LEU A 204 -12.53 -15.52 0.62
CA LEU A 204 -11.20 -15.53 0.00
C LEU A 204 -10.73 -16.98 -0.18
N ALA A 205 -10.21 -17.27 -1.35
CA ALA A 205 -9.54 -18.55 -1.64
C ALA A 205 -8.05 -18.27 -1.94
N PRO A 206 -7.17 -19.26 -1.70
CA PRO A 206 -5.78 -19.14 -2.15
C PRO A 206 -5.70 -18.86 -3.66
N GLY A 207 -4.79 -18.00 -4.04
CA GLY A 207 -4.60 -17.60 -5.44
C GLY A 207 -4.96 -16.13 -5.69
N GLU A 208 -4.85 -15.71 -6.93
CA GLU A 208 -5.17 -14.35 -7.34
C GLU A 208 -6.66 -14.16 -7.56
N THR A 209 -7.20 -13.07 -7.06
CA THR A 209 -8.52 -12.55 -7.40
C THR A 209 -8.40 -11.10 -7.77
N SER A 210 -8.90 -10.72 -8.95
CA SER A 210 -8.82 -9.36 -9.45
C SER A 210 -10.15 -8.83 -9.93
N VAL A 211 -10.30 -7.50 -9.89
CA VAL A 211 -11.32 -6.73 -10.59
C VAL A 211 -10.60 -5.81 -11.54
N SER A 212 -10.86 -5.95 -12.83
CA SER A 212 -10.15 -5.19 -13.85
C SER A 212 -11.07 -4.79 -14.99
N SER A 213 -10.72 -3.70 -15.67
CA SER A 213 -11.35 -3.25 -16.91
C SER A 213 -10.29 -2.86 -17.92
N VAL A 214 -10.47 -3.29 -19.17
CA VAL A 214 -9.60 -2.93 -20.31
C VAL A 214 -10.26 -1.91 -21.24
N ARG A 215 -11.39 -1.33 -20.83
CA ARG A 215 -12.18 -0.41 -21.66
C ARG A 215 -11.66 1.04 -21.66
N GLY A 216 -10.63 1.34 -20.88
CA GLY A 216 -10.20 2.71 -20.64
C GLY A 216 -11.10 3.51 -19.68
N ALA A 217 -12.14 2.90 -19.18
CA ALA A 217 -12.98 3.39 -18.09
C ALA A 217 -13.55 2.19 -17.33
N SER A 218 -13.53 2.22 -16.01
CA SER A 218 -14.33 1.28 -15.24
C SER A 218 -15.79 1.57 -15.48
N SER A 219 -16.62 0.64 -15.76
CA SER A 219 -18.06 0.83 -15.91
C SER A 219 -18.78 0.32 -14.68
N LEU A 220 -20.09 0.40 -14.71
CA LEU A 220 -20.96 -0.23 -13.72
C LEU A 220 -20.80 -1.76 -13.65
N GLN A 221 -20.08 -2.34 -14.62
CA GLN A 221 -19.80 -3.77 -14.72
C GLN A 221 -18.58 -4.20 -13.91
N ALA A 222 -17.60 -3.31 -13.74
CA ALA A 222 -16.36 -3.58 -13.01
C ALA A 222 -16.00 -2.32 -12.19
N SER A 223 -16.79 -2.07 -11.13
CA SER A 223 -16.54 -0.92 -10.26
C SER A 223 -15.13 -1.01 -9.66
N PRO A 224 -14.36 0.08 -9.69
CA PRO A 224 -12.98 0.09 -9.18
C PRO A 224 -12.94 0.15 -7.64
N PHE A 225 -13.75 -0.67 -7.00
CA PHE A 225 -13.89 -0.80 -5.57
C PHE A 225 -13.87 -2.27 -5.17
N VAL A 226 -13.14 -2.56 -4.10
CA VAL A 226 -13.16 -3.86 -3.42
C VAL A 226 -13.24 -3.63 -1.92
N ALA A 227 -13.85 -4.56 -1.20
CA ALA A 227 -13.79 -4.58 0.26
C ALA A 227 -13.50 -5.98 0.77
N LEU A 228 -12.75 -6.05 1.84
CA LEU A 228 -12.49 -7.25 2.64
C LEU A 228 -13.28 -7.13 3.93
N ALA A 229 -14.28 -7.98 4.10
CA ALA A 229 -15.16 -7.99 5.26
C ALA A 229 -14.93 -9.24 6.09
N ARG A 230 -14.94 -9.14 7.41
CA ARG A 230 -15.00 -10.33 8.26
C ARG A 230 -16.24 -11.15 7.93
N PRO A 231 -16.20 -12.49 8.02
CA PRO A 231 -17.37 -13.33 7.69
C PRO A 231 -18.65 -12.99 8.45
N ASP A 232 -18.50 -12.52 9.67
CA ASP A 232 -19.60 -12.10 10.55
C ASP A 232 -19.98 -10.61 10.42
N ALA A 233 -19.29 -9.86 9.54
CA ALA A 233 -19.58 -8.44 9.36
C ALA A 233 -20.94 -8.24 8.67
N THR A 234 -21.71 -7.32 9.25
CA THR A 234 -23.04 -6.89 8.80
C THR A 234 -23.04 -5.41 8.45
N GLU A 235 -24.19 -4.86 8.04
CA GLU A 235 -24.34 -3.41 7.82
C GLU A 235 -24.16 -2.56 9.09
N CYS A 236 -24.29 -3.17 10.27
CA CYS A 236 -24.29 -2.44 11.55
C CYS A 236 -23.11 -2.80 12.45
N ALA A 237 -22.37 -3.88 12.16
CA ALA A 237 -21.29 -4.36 13.02
C ALA A 237 -20.27 -5.17 12.22
N GLY A 238 -19.04 -5.22 12.74
CA GLY A 238 -17.94 -5.99 12.17
C GLY A 238 -16.83 -5.11 11.61
N GLU A 239 -15.77 -5.74 11.08
CA GLU A 239 -14.64 -5.09 10.45
C GLU A 239 -14.73 -5.22 8.93
N VAL A 240 -14.56 -4.10 8.25
CA VAL A 240 -14.49 -4.05 6.79
C VAL A 240 -13.38 -3.09 6.36
N ILE A 241 -12.51 -3.53 5.48
CA ILE A 241 -11.44 -2.72 4.88
C ILE A 241 -11.77 -2.53 3.40
N GLY A 242 -12.07 -1.31 3.00
CA GLY A 242 -12.36 -0.97 1.61
C GLY A 242 -11.17 -0.34 0.90
N ALA A 243 -11.04 -0.61 -0.40
CA ALA A 243 -10.11 0.06 -1.29
C ALA A 243 -10.81 0.47 -2.58
N ALA A 244 -10.54 1.70 -3.02
CA ALA A 244 -11.10 2.25 -4.25
C ALA A 244 -10.02 2.97 -5.07
N LEU A 245 -10.01 2.77 -6.38
CA LEU A 245 -9.26 3.63 -7.29
C LEU A 245 -10.02 4.94 -7.48
N VAL A 246 -9.34 6.08 -7.29
CA VAL A 246 -9.92 7.41 -7.53
C VAL A 246 -9.99 7.71 -9.02
N TYR A 247 -9.08 7.12 -9.78
CA TYR A 247 -9.02 7.20 -11.24
C TYR A 247 -9.12 5.81 -11.84
N SER A 248 -10.05 5.64 -12.79
CA SER A 248 -10.27 4.36 -13.48
C SER A 248 -10.63 4.59 -14.94
#